data_c15582a97350d96c1656915651fc7c77
#
_entry.id   c15582a97350d96c1656915651fc7c77
#
_cell.length_a   1.000
_cell.length_b   1.000
_cell.length_c   1.000
_cell.angle_alpha   90.00
_cell.angle_beta   90.00
_cell.angle_gamma   90.00
#
_symmetry.space_group_name_H-M   'P 1'
#
loop_
_entity.id
_entity.type
_entity.pdbx_description
1 polymer ?
#
loop_
_entity_poly.entity_id
_entity_poly.type
_entity_poly.pdbx_seq_one_letter_code
_entity_poly.pdbx_strand_id
1 'polypeptide(L)'
;MTAPAATQEETDGPPRSLVAGARAIVMARDPAEKVRLARSTARAWRERTLSLGALSVEHGMPDRPGRPDRPVLLPPRDMPRRSSHGARGRIALLHSLAHIELNAVDMTWDLVGRFAREPMPRSFFDDWVGVGHEEAEHFALVSRRLAELGAGYGDLPAHDGLWQAAQATGHSLIARIAIVPLVLEARGLDVSPAMITSLEAAGDQASAAVLGVIYRDEMRHVAHGAKWFRFLAERDGQAPEPLFQSLVRQNFRGPIKPPFNDRARAEAGLTPGFYKPLVAVGRFS
;
A
#
# COMPACT_ATOMS: atom_id res chain seq x y z
N MET A 1 -28.92 -41.62 -7.88
CA MET A 1 -27.45 -41.44 -7.96
C MET A 1 -27.16 -39.99 -7.67
N THR A 2 -26.85 -39.68 -6.42
CA THR A 2 -26.51 -38.37 -5.93
C THR A 2 -25.00 -38.15 -6.11
N ALA A 3 -24.63 -37.08 -6.81
CA ALA A 3 -23.23 -36.68 -6.96
C ALA A 3 -22.64 -36.28 -5.59
N PRO A 4 -21.38 -36.63 -5.30
CA PRO A 4 -20.74 -36.22 -4.06
C PRO A 4 -20.44 -34.72 -4.08
N ALA A 5 -20.79 -34.04 -2.99
CA ALA A 5 -20.40 -32.67 -2.72
C ALA A 5 -18.87 -32.56 -2.69
N ALA A 6 -18.34 -31.62 -3.46
CA ALA A 6 -16.93 -31.29 -3.41
C ALA A 6 -16.57 -30.74 -2.01
N THR A 7 -15.81 -31.52 -1.27
CA THR A 7 -15.23 -31.11 0.02
C THR A 7 -14.25 -29.97 -0.23
N GLN A 8 -14.56 -28.81 0.37
CA GLN A 8 -13.62 -27.72 0.58
C GLN A 8 -12.52 -28.22 1.54
N GLU A 9 -11.41 -28.70 1.00
CA GLU A 9 -10.16 -28.81 1.77
C GLU A 9 -9.60 -27.39 1.93
N GLU A 10 -10.04 -26.68 2.97
CA GLU A 10 -9.29 -25.59 3.56
C GLU A 10 -7.97 -26.20 4.10
N THR A 11 -6.88 -25.94 3.37
CA THR A 11 -5.54 -26.36 3.82
C THR A 11 -5.10 -25.47 4.98
N ASP A 12 -5.34 -25.93 6.19
CA ASP A 12 -4.98 -25.30 7.47
C ASP A 12 -3.47 -25.46 7.79
N GLY A 13 -2.64 -25.45 6.75
CA GLY A 13 -1.18 -25.54 6.85
C GLY A 13 -0.49 -24.24 6.42
N PRO A 14 0.79 -24.04 6.83
CA PRO A 14 1.55 -22.88 6.38
C PRO A 14 1.62 -22.83 4.84
N PRO A 15 1.65 -21.64 4.25
CA PRO A 15 1.67 -21.50 2.80
C PRO A 15 2.91 -22.19 2.21
N ARG A 16 2.71 -22.97 1.14
CA ARG A 16 3.79 -23.72 0.48
C ARG A 16 4.58 -22.88 -0.53
N SER A 17 4.13 -21.67 -0.81
CA SER A 17 4.78 -20.73 -1.74
C SER A 17 4.50 -19.29 -1.36
N LEU A 18 5.34 -18.37 -1.85
CA LEU A 18 5.17 -16.92 -1.66
C LEU A 18 3.82 -16.44 -2.21
N VAL A 19 3.44 -16.92 -3.39
CA VAL A 19 2.16 -16.56 -4.04
C VAL A 19 0.95 -17.02 -3.23
N ALA A 20 1.00 -18.24 -2.66
CA ALA A 20 -0.06 -18.73 -1.79
C ALA A 20 -0.15 -17.90 -0.50
N GLY A 21 1.00 -17.54 0.08
CA GLY A 21 1.05 -16.64 1.25
C GLY A 21 0.49 -15.26 0.94
N ALA A 22 0.89 -14.66 -0.18
CA ALA A 22 0.39 -13.36 -0.63
C ALA A 22 -1.15 -13.38 -0.80
N ARG A 23 -1.68 -14.43 -1.44
CA ARG A 23 -3.13 -14.60 -1.60
C ARG A 23 -3.84 -14.75 -0.24
N ALA A 24 -3.29 -15.55 0.67
CA ALA A 24 -3.88 -15.73 2.01
C ALA A 24 -3.94 -14.40 2.79
N ILE A 25 -2.88 -13.58 2.72
CA ILE A 25 -2.84 -12.26 3.34
C ILE A 25 -3.93 -11.36 2.77
N VAL A 26 -4.01 -11.25 1.44
CA VAL A 26 -5.00 -10.38 0.80
C VAL A 26 -6.42 -10.84 1.11
N MET A 27 -6.68 -12.15 1.18
CA MET A 27 -8.00 -12.70 1.47
C MET A 27 -8.41 -12.68 2.95
N ALA A 28 -7.48 -12.60 3.88
CA ALA A 28 -7.80 -12.54 5.30
C ALA A 28 -8.72 -11.34 5.61
N ARG A 29 -9.78 -11.55 6.38
CA ARG A 29 -10.74 -10.50 6.74
C ARG A 29 -10.35 -9.75 8.00
N ASP A 30 -9.76 -10.47 8.95
CA ASP A 30 -9.28 -9.88 10.20
C ASP A 30 -7.94 -9.17 9.98
N PRO A 31 -7.82 -7.86 10.32
CA PRO A 31 -6.57 -7.13 10.19
C PRO A 31 -5.42 -7.70 11.01
N ALA A 32 -5.69 -8.23 12.21
CA ALA A 32 -4.64 -8.87 13.02
C ALA A 32 -4.12 -10.15 12.37
N GLU A 33 -5.00 -10.91 11.73
CA GLU A 33 -4.65 -12.08 10.94
C GLU A 33 -3.82 -11.70 9.70
N LYS A 34 -4.15 -10.61 8.98
CA LYS A 34 -3.31 -10.10 7.89
C LYS A 34 -1.89 -9.81 8.36
N VAL A 35 -1.75 -9.11 9.48
CA VAL A 35 -0.44 -8.80 10.07
C VAL A 35 0.33 -10.09 10.42
N ARG A 36 -0.33 -11.05 11.06
CA ARG A 36 0.27 -12.34 11.44
C ARG A 36 0.77 -13.11 10.20
N LEU A 37 -0.06 -13.20 9.17
CA LEU A 37 0.27 -13.87 7.91
C LEU A 37 1.40 -13.16 7.16
N ALA A 38 1.38 -11.82 7.09
CA ALA A 38 2.44 -11.04 6.46
C ALA A 38 3.80 -11.29 7.13
N ARG A 39 3.84 -11.25 8.47
CA ARG A 39 5.05 -11.56 9.26
C ARG A 39 5.58 -12.95 9.00
N SER A 40 4.71 -13.96 9.06
CA SER A 40 5.11 -15.36 8.89
C SER A 40 5.56 -15.64 7.45
N THR A 41 4.86 -15.13 6.44
CA THR A 41 5.21 -15.30 5.03
C THR A 41 6.52 -14.59 4.69
N ALA A 42 6.71 -13.35 5.17
CA ALA A 42 7.96 -12.61 4.95
C ALA A 42 9.16 -13.28 5.62
N ARG A 43 8.98 -13.86 6.81
CA ARG A 43 10.01 -14.63 7.49
C ARG A 43 10.39 -15.88 6.68
N ALA A 44 9.40 -16.69 6.31
CA ALA A 44 9.63 -17.93 5.57
C ALA A 44 10.28 -17.66 4.19
N TRP A 45 9.94 -16.54 3.53
CA TRP A 45 10.60 -16.12 2.30
C TRP A 45 12.06 -15.75 2.52
N ARG A 46 12.38 -14.97 3.56
CA ARG A 46 13.75 -14.61 3.93
C ARG A 46 14.60 -15.83 4.32
N GLU A 47 14.02 -16.77 5.03
CA GLU A 47 14.64 -18.05 5.40
C GLU A 47 14.77 -19.03 4.22
N ARG A 48 14.29 -18.64 3.03
CA ARG A 48 14.35 -19.46 1.80
C ARG A 48 13.57 -20.79 1.89
N THR A 49 12.58 -20.85 2.76
CA THR A 49 11.72 -22.04 2.91
C THR A 49 10.52 -22.04 1.97
N LEU A 50 10.24 -20.90 1.30
CA LEU A 50 9.18 -20.79 0.29
C LEU A 50 9.76 -20.75 -1.12
N SER A 51 9.14 -21.51 -2.03
CA SER A 51 9.26 -21.27 -3.47
C SER A 51 8.46 -20.02 -3.87
N LEU A 52 8.73 -19.45 -5.06
CA LEU A 52 7.88 -18.38 -5.57
C LEU A 52 6.45 -18.89 -5.78
N GLY A 53 6.29 -20.04 -6.40
CA GLY A 53 5.00 -20.61 -6.76
C GLY A 53 4.36 -19.90 -7.95
N ALA A 54 3.18 -20.37 -8.30
CA ALA A 54 2.32 -19.74 -9.30
C ALA A 54 0.86 -19.88 -8.87
N LEU A 55 0.03 -18.91 -9.24
CA LEU A 55 -1.42 -19.05 -9.10
C LEU A 55 -1.92 -20.05 -10.15
N SER A 56 -2.84 -20.92 -9.73
CA SER A 56 -3.59 -21.72 -10.71
C SER A 56 -4.52 -20.81 -11.52
N VAL A 57 -4.94 -21.29 -12.69
CA VAL A 57 -5.90 -20.55 -13.53
C VAL A 57 -7.22 -20.34 -12.79
N GLU A 58 -7.58 -21.29 -11.93
CA GLU A 58 -8.83 -21.26 -11.15
C GLU A 58 -8.75 -20.37 -9.88
N HIS A 59 -7.55 -20.12 -9.37
CA HIS A 59 -7.32 -19.39 -8.12
C HIS A 59 -6.35 -18.23 -8.29
N GLY A 60 -6.76 -17.22 -9.08
CA GLY A 60 -6.04 -15.96 -9.23
C GLY A 60 -6.01 -15.12 -7.93
N MET A 61 -5.31 -14.00 -7.96
CA MET A 61 -5.47 -12.99 -6.90
C MET A 61 -6.90 -12.46 -6.94
N PRO A 62 -7.50 -12.17 -5.77
CA PRO A 62 -8.87 -11.70 -5.71
C PRO A 62 -9.01 -10.30 -6.34
N ASP A 63 -10.20 -9.98 -6.85
CA ASP A 63 -10.52 -8.62 -7.33
C ASP A 63 -10.66 -7.63 -6.17
N ARG A 64 -11.00 -8.12 -4.99
CA ARG A 64 -11.12 -7.34 -3.77
C ARG A 64 -10.45 -8.07 -2.59
N PRO A 65 -9.77 -7.32 -1.69
CA PRO A 65 -9.20 -7.93 -0.49
C PRO A 65 -10.33 -8.33 0.47
N GLY A 66 -10.04 -9.32 1.29
CA GLY A 66 -10.85 -9.60 2.47
C GLY A 66 -10.85 -8.36 3.38
N ARG A 67 -12.03 -7.99 3.88
CA ARG A 67 -12.19 -6.82 4.76
C ARG A 67 -13.03 -7.20 5.98
N PRO A 68 -12.74 -6.60 7.15
CA PRO A 68 -13.66 -6.66 8.27
C PRO A 68 -14.96 -5.91 7.92
N ASP A 69 -16.03 -6.14 8.68
CA ASP A 69 -17.30 -5.46 8.48
C ASP A 69 -17.23 -3.95 8.78
N ARG A 70 -16.21 -3.53 9.50
CA ARG A 70 -15.86 -2.12 9.78
C ARG A 70 -14.41 -1.87 9.45
N PRO A 71 -14.06 -0.65 8.99
CA PRO A 71 -14.89 0.56 8.82
C PRO A 71 -15.92 0.45 7.71
N VAL A 72 -17.03 1.16 7.85
CA VAL A 72 -17.96 1.39 6.74
C VAL A 72 -17.24 2.20 5.66
N LEU A 73 -17.26 1.71 4.43
CA LEU A 73 -16.65 2.40 3.29
C LEU A 73 -17.68 3.33 2.64
N LEU A 74 -17.33 4.61 2.58
CA LEU A 74 -18.16 5.65 1.98
C LEU A 74 -17.52 6.21 0.71
N PRO A 75 -18.31 6.71 -0.26
CA PRO A 75 -17.77 7.51 -1.35
C PRO A 75 -17.02 8.73 -0.79
N PRO A 76 -15.94 9.21 -1.44
CA PRO A 76 -15.17 10.36 -0.94
C PRO A 76 -16.00 11.63 -0.67
N ARG A 77 -17.05 11.87 -1.46
CA ARG A 77 -17.98 13.01 -1.28
C ARG A 77 -18.84 12.91 -0.02
N ASP A 78 -19.07 11.69 0.47
CA ASP A 78 -19.94 11.42 1.62
C ASP A 78 -19.11 11.25 2.92
N MET A 79 -17.78 11.41 2.83
CA MET A 79 -16.90 11.35 4.00
C MET A 79 -17.18 12.53 4.94
N PRO A 80 -17.39 12.27 6.24
CA PRO A 80 -17.66 13.34 7.20
C PRO A 80 -16.46 14.27 7.33
N ARG A 81 -16.72 15.56 7.43
CA ARG A 81 -15.68 16.54 7.78
C ARG A 81 -15.18 16.23 9.18
N ARG A 82 -13.89 16.03 9.32
CA ARG A 82 -13.25 15.70 10.60
C ARG A 82 -12.56 16.91 11.17
N SER A 83 -12.59 17.05 12.51
CA SER A 83 -11.73 18.01 13.19
C SER A 83 -10.27 17.65 12.94
N SER A 84 -9.44 18.65 12.69
CA SER A 84 -7.98 18.49 12.61
C SER A 84 -7.30 18.78 13.97
N HIS A 85 -8.06 19.11 15.02
CA HIS A 85 -7.53 19.58 16.31
C HIS A 85 -8.06 18.76 17.49
N GLY A 86 -7.30 18.75 18.56
CA GLY A 86 -7.66 18.09 19.81
C GLY A 86 -7.64 16.56 19.73
N ALA A 87 -8.16 15.89 20.76
CA ALA A 87 -8.15 14.43 20.85
C ALA A 87 -8.91 13.75 19.69
N ARG A 88 -10.08 14.28 19.33
CA ARG A 88 -10.90 13.74 18.22
C ARG A 88 -10.17 13.88 16.87
N GLY A 89 -9.45 14.98 16.65
CA GLY A 89 -8.65 15.18 15.45
C GLY A 89 -7.50 14.19 15.34
N ARG A 90 -6.81 13.92 16.44
CA ARG A 90 -5.73 12.90 16.48
C ARG A 90 -6.26 11.50 16.21
N ILE A 91 -7.37 11.12 16.83
CA ILE A 91 -8.03 9.82 16.55
C ILE A 91 -8.41 9.72 15.07
N ALA A 92 -9.01 10.78 14.50
CA ALA A 92 -9.41 10.78 13.09
C ALA A 92 -8.20 10.68 12.14
N LEU A 93 -7.09 11.33 12.46
CA LEU A 93 -5.84 11.23 11.70
C LEU A 93 -5.28 9.80 11.76
N LEU A 94 -5.09 9.26 12.96
CA LEU A 94 -4.53 7.91 13.14
C LEU A 94 -5.43 6.82 12.56
N HIS A 95 -6.75 6.97 12.67
CA HIS A 95 -7.68 6.04 12.03
C HIS A 95 -7.56 6.07 10.49
N SER A 96 -7.38 7.25 9.90
CA SER A 96 -7.15 7.38 8.46
C SER A 96 -5.82 6.76 8.06
N LEU A 97 -4.76 6.94 8.85
CA LEU A 97 -3.47 6.30 8.63
C LEU A 97 -3.59 4.78 8.76
N ALA A 98 -4.21 4.24 9.81
CA ALA A 98 -4.44 2.80 9.93
C ALA A 98 -5.15 2.22 8.69
N HIS A 99 -6.11 2.97 8.12
CA HIS A 99 -6.78 2.54 6.89
C HIS A 99 -5.85 2.58 5.67
N ILE A 100 -4.97 3.57 5.58
CA ILE A 100 -3.95 3.66 4.53
C ILE A 100 -2.99 2.47 4.63
N GLU A 101 -2.41 2.23 5.81
CA GLU A 101 -1.46 1.14 6.03
C GLU A 101 -2.07 -0.24 5.76
N LEU A 102 -3.33 -0.49 6.18
CA LEU A 102 -4.01 -1.75 5.87
C LEU A 102 -4.24 -1.92 4.35
N ASN A 103 -4.53 -0.83 3.63
CA ASN A 103 -4.60 -0.89 2.17
C ASN A 103 -3.21 -1.12 1.56
N ALA A 104 -2.14 -0.54 2.12
CA ALA A 104 -0.78 -0.75 1.65
C ALA A 104 -0.34 -2.21 1.82
N VAL A 105 -0.69 -2.86 2.95
CA VAL A 105 -0.53 -4.33 3.10
C VAL A 105 -1.20 -5.06 1.94
N ASP A 106 -2.49 -4.79 1.69
CA ASP A 106 -3.23 -5.48 0.62
C ASP A 106 -2.63 -5.22 -0.77
N MET A 107 -2.29 -3.97 -1.07
CA MET A 107 -1.75 -3.56 -2.39
C MET A 107 -0.38 -4.16 -2.66
N THR A 108 0.48 -4.23 -1.65
CA THR A 108 1.83 -4.78 -1.78
C THR A 108 1.80 -6.30 -1.93
N TRP A 109 1.01 -7.00 -1.11
CA TRP A 109 0.89 -8.45 -1.24
C TRP A 109 0.11 -8.86 -2.50
N ASP A 110 -0.84 -8.03 -2.96
CA ASP A 110 -1.47 -8.23 -4.26
C ASP A 110 -0.45 -8.06 -5.41
N LEU A 111 0.44 -7.08 -5.34
CA LEU A 111 1.52 -6.91 -6.32
C LEU A 111 2.40 -8.16 -6.38
N VAL A 112 2.85 -8.67 -5.23
CA VAL A 112 3.68 -9.88 -5.14
C VAL A 112 3.00 -11.10 -5.76
N GLY A 113 1.73 -11.31 -5.44
CA GLY A 113 0.99 -12.48 -5.94
C GLY A 113 0.55 -12.34 -7.40
N ARG A 114 0.01 -11.18 -7.77
CA ARG A 114 -0.59 -10.94 -9.09
C ARG A 114 0.42 -10.97 -10.21
N PHE A 115 1.60 -10.43 -9.99
CA PHE A 115 2.65 -10.32 -10.99
C PHE A 115 3.77 -11.35 -10.83
N ALA A 116 3.52 -12.46 -10.13
CA ALA A 116 4.50 -13.51 -9.92
C ALA A 116 4.94 -14.23 -11.21
N ARG A 117 4.18 -14.11 -12.29
CA ARG A 117 4.52 -14.66 -13.61
C ARG A 117 5.36 -13.72 -14.48
N GLU A 118 5.47 -12.46 -14.08
CA GLU A 118 6.34 -11.51 -14.76
C GLU A 118 7.81 -11.97 -14.63
N PRO A 119 8.62 -11.87 -15.68
CA PRO A 119 10.02 -12.31 -15.67
C PRO A 119 10.89 -11.31 -14.86
N MET A 120 10.66 -11.26 -13.56
CA MET A 120 11.37 -10.40 -12.63
C MET A 120 12.42 -11.19 -11.85
N PRO A 121 13.59 -10.59 -11.55
CA PRO A 121 14.60 -11.23 -10.74
C PRO A 121 14.09 -11.45 -9.31
N ARG A 122 14.67 -12.42 -8.59
CA ARG A 122 14.28 -12.71 -7.21
C ARG A 122 14.35 -11.49 -6.28
N SER A 123 15.32 -10.61 -6.50
CA SER A 123 15.48 -9.37 -5.72
C SER A 123 14.26 -8.43 -5.82
N PHE A 124 13.47 -8.51 -6.88
CA PHE A 124 12.18 -7.82 -6.96
C PHE A 124 11.23 -8.31 -5.87
N PHE A 125 11.10 -9.62 -5.72
CA PHE A 125 10.26 -10.20 -4.69
C PHE A 125 10.84 -9.99 -3.29
N ASP A 126 12.19 -10.04 -3.15
CA ASP A 126 12.85 -9.74 -1.86
C ASP A 126 12.51 -8.31 -1.38
N ASP A 127 12.56 -7.32 -2.28
CA ASP A 127 12.20 -5.92 -1.97
C ASP A 127 10.72 -5.79 -1.58
N TRP A 128 9.80 -6.30 -2.41
CA TRP A 128 8.36 -6.14 -2.14
C TRP A 128 7.84 -6.97 -0.96
N VAL A 129 8.43 -8.10 -0.66
CA VAL A 129 8.17 -8.85 0.58
C VAL A 129 8.65 -8.05 1.80
N GLY A 130 9.79 -7.35 1.67
CA GLY A 130 10.27 -6.42 2.69
C GLY A 130 9.25 -5.31 2.94
N VAL A 131 8.82 -4.63 1.89
CA VAL A 131 7.78 -3.58 1.96
C VAL A 131 6.49 -4.12 2.60
N GLY A 132 5.95 -5.24 2.11
CA GLY A 132 4.70 -5.79 2.65
C GLY A 132 4.79 -6.24 4.12
N HIS A 133 5.99 -6.57 4.60
CA HIS A 133 6.23 -6.79 6.03
C HIS A 133 6.20 -5.47 6.80
N GLU A 134 6.89 -4.43 6.31
CA GLU A 134 6.94 -3.12 6.96
C GLU A 134 5.55 -2.47 7.02
N GLU A 135 4.74 -2.57 5.96
CA GLU A 135 3.35 -2.09 5.96
C GLU A 135 2.48 -2.77 7.04
N ALA A 136 2.67 -4.08 7.25
CA ALA A 136 1.99 -4.78 8.33
C ALA A 136 2.43 -4.29 9.72
N GLU A 137 3.72 -3.95 9.89
CA GLU A 137 4.23 -3.33 11.12
C GLU A 137 3.67 -1.91 11.31
N HIS A 138 3.58 -1.10 10.25
CA HIS A 138 2.99 0.24 10.27
C HIS A 138 1.53 0.18 10.74
N PHE A 139 0.73 -0.70 10.14
CA PHE A 139 -0.65 -0.91 10.60
C PHE A 139 -0.72 -1.29 12.08
N ALA A 140 0.13 -2.20 12.54
CA ALA A 140 0.16 -2.64 13.93
C ALA A 140 0.57 -1.49 14.87
N LEU A 141 1.55 -0.65 14.49
CA LEU A 141 1.98 0.52 15.27
C LEU A 141 0.85 1.54 15.39
N VAL A 142 0.21 1.90 14.28
CA VAL A 142 -0.88 2.88 14.27
C VAL A 142 -2.10 2.37 15.03
N SER A 143 -2.44 1.08 14.88
CA SER A 143 -3.56 0.45 15.60
C SER A 143 -3.34 0.42 17.11
N ARG A 144 -2.12 0.14 17.56
CA ARG A 144 -1.73 0.21 18.97
C ARG A 144 -1.88 1.64 19.49
N ARG A 145 -1.40 2.64 18.72
CA ARG A 145 -1.52 4.03 19.12
C ARG A 145 -2.97 4.50 19.21
N LEU A 146 -3.84 4.04 18.31
CA LEU A 146 -5.29 4.26 18.39
C LEU A 146 -5.88 3.70 19.70
N ALA A 147 -5.52 2.48 20.05
CA ALA A 147 -5.99 1.84 21.30
C ALA A 147 -5.56 2.62 22.55
N GLU A 148 -4.33 3.15 22.59
CA GLU A 148 -3.86 4.02 23.67
C GLU A 148 -4.67 5.31 23.80
N LEU A 149 -5.27 5.79 22.70
CA LEU A 149 -6.17 6.94 22.69
C LEU A 149 -7.65 6.58 22.94
N GLY A 150 -7.94 5.32 23.25
CA GLY A 150 -9.30 4.83 23.51
C GLY A 150 -10.15 4.64 22.26
N ALA A 151 -9.53 4.41 21.09
CA ALA A 151 -10.22 4.16 19.83
C ALA A 151 -9.65 2.93 19.11
N GLY A 152 -10.40 2.41 18.13
CA GLY A 152 -9.99 1.25 17.33
C GLY A 152 -10.11 1.49 15.83
N TYR A 153 -9.39 0.67 15.05
CA TYR A 153 -9.62 0.63 13.61
C TYR A 153 -11.02 0.09 13.34
N GLY A 154 -11.80 0.85 12.58
CA GLY A 154 -13.21 0.56 12.31
C GLY A 154 -14.21 1.49 12.98
N ASP A 155 -13.78 2.29 13.96
CA ASP A 155 -14.65 3.22 14.69
C ASP A 155 -15.13 4.39 13.85
N LEU A 156 -14.37 4.76 12.82
CA LEU A 156 -14.70 5.87 11.92
C LEU A 156 -14.85 5.33 10.48
N PRO A 157 -15.68 5.95 9.63
CA PRO A 157 -15.79 5.53 8.22
C PRO A 157 -14.48 5.79 7.47
N ALA A 158 -14.30 5.07 6.35
CA ALA A 158 -13.18 5.21 5.44
C ALA A 158 -13.65 5.21 3.98
N HIS A 159 -12.75 5.27 3.01
CA HIS A 159 -13.08 5.19 1.58
C HIS A 159 -12.16 4.21 0.84
N ASP A 160 -12.64 3.63 -0.24
CA ASP A 160 -11.95 2.54 -0.98
C ASP A 160 -11.01 3.06 -2.09
N GLY A 161 -10.70 4.35 -2.10
CA GLY A 161 -9.98 4.98 -3.22
C GLY A 161 -8.58 4.41 -3.50
N LEU A 162 -7.87 3.92 -2.46
CA LEU A 162 -6.55 3.32 -2.63
C LEU A 162 -6.65 1.96 -3.33
N TRP A 163 -7.58 1.10 -2.89
CA TRP A 163 -7.79 -0.18 -3.56
C TRP A 163 -8.30 -0.02 -4.99
N GLN A 164 -9.20 0.93 -5.24
CA GLN A 164 -9.68 1.24 -6.60
C GLN A 164 -8.53 1.63 -7.54
N ALA A 165 -7.54 2.40 -7.07
CA ALA A 165 -6.36 2.75 -7.86
C ALA A 165 -5.47 1.51 -8.13
N ALA A 166 -5.31 0.63 -7.15
CA ALA A 166 -4.61 -0.63 -7.34
C ALA A 166 -5.35 -1.55 -8.33
N GLN A 167 -6.66 -1.66 -8.21
CA GLN A 167 -7.50 -2.47 -9.10
C GLN A 167 -7.42 -1.97 -10.56
N ALA A 168 -7.42 -0.66 -10.78
CA ALA A 168 -7.29 -0.05 -12.10
C ALA A 168 -5.97 -0.43 -12.80
N THR A 169 -4.93 -0.79 -12.05
CA THR A 169 -3.62 -1.18 -12.55
C THR A 169 -3.33 -2.68 -12.49
N GLY A 170 -4.34 -3.51 -12.17
CA GLY A 170 -4.20 -4.96 -12.03
C GLY A 170 -3.77 -5.69 -13.30
N HIS A 171 -3.87 -5.05 -14.44
CA HIS A 171 -3.52 -5.60 -15.76
C HIS A 171 -2.04 -5.40 -16.16
N SER A 172 -1.27 -4.57 -15.43
CA SER A 172 0.09 -4.19 -15.83
C SER A 172 0.98 -3.90 -14.63
N LEU A 173 2.10 -4.63 -14.51
CA LEU A 173 3.08 -4.43 -13.43
C LEU A 173 3.65 -3.02 -13.44
N ILE A 174 4.06 -2.50 -14.59
CA ILE A 174 4.66 -1.17 -14.68
C ILE A 174 3.65 -0.07 -14.34
N ALA A 175 2.38 -0.23 -14.72
CA ALA A 175 1.31 0.69 -14.33
C ALA A 175 1.04 0.62 -12.81
N ARG A 176 1.05 -0.59 -12.22
CA ARG A 176 0.91 -0.78 -10.77
C ARG A 176 2.02 -0.06 -10.01
N ILE A 177 3.27 -0.20 -10.44
CA ILE A 177 4.42 0.47 -9.81
C ILE A 177 4.35 1.98 -10.03
N ALA A 178 3.91 2.46 -11.18
CA ALA A 178 3.73 3.89 -11.40
C ALA A 178 2.70 4.50 -10.43
N ILE A 179 1.60 3.80 -10.17
CA ILE A 179 0.49 4.38 -9.38
C ILE A 179 0.66 4.12 -7.88
N VAL A 180 0.92 2.90 -7.44
CA VAL A 180 0.94 2.59 -6.01
C VAL A 180 2.14 3.23 -5.33
N PRO A 181 3.40 2.82 -5.53
CA PRO A 181 4.52 3.43 -4.81
C PRO A 181 4.85 4.84 -5.28
N LEU A 182 4.76 5.16 -6.58
CA LEU A 182 5.29 6.43 -7.09
C LEU A 182 4.27 7.58 -7.12
N VAL A 183 2.98 7.30 -6.95
CA VAL A 183 1.95 8.34 -6.77
C VAL A 183 1.36 8.29 -5.37
N LEU A 184 0.84 7.15 -4.92
CA LEU A 184 0.09 7.06 -3.66
C LEU A 184 1.03 7.12 -2.45
N GLU A 185 2.05 6.25 -2.35
CA GLU A 185 3.00 6.25 -1.24
C GLU A 185 3.91 7.49 -1.27
N ALA A 186 4.37 7.91 -2.45
CA ALA A 186 5.15 9.15 -2.59
C ALA A 186 4.41 10.39 -2.05
N ARG A 187 3.08 10.37 -1.97
CA ARG A 187 2.31 11.44 -1.29
C ARG A 187 2.59 11.46 0.21
N GLY A 188 2.88 10.33 0.82
CA GLY A 188 3.34 10.23 2.22
C GLY A 188 4.60 11.06 2.47
N LEU A 189 5.57 11.03 1.55
CA LEU A 189 6.80 11.83 1.65
C LEU A 189 6.53 13.34 1.69
N ASP A 190 5.46 13.78 1.04
CA ASP A 190 5.11 15.21 0.99
C ASP A 190 4.42 15.72 2.26
N VAL A 191 3.54 14.89 2.84
CA VAL A 191 2.62 15.36 3.88
C VAL A 191 3.03 14.95 5.30
N SER A 192 3.74 13.84 5.47
CA SER A 192 4.12 13.32 6.79
C SER A 192 4.99 14.27 7.61
N PRO A 193 5.98 15.01 7.03
CA PRO A 193 6.77 15.95 7.84
C PRO A 193 5.92 17.01 8.53
N ALA A 194 4.95 17.60 7.83
CA ALA A 194 4.05 18.60 8.41
C ALA A 194 3.12 18.00 9.48
N MET A 195 2.65 16.75 9.26
CA MET A 195 1.84 16.04 10.26
C MET A 195 2.66 15.74 11.54
N ILE A 196 3.91 15.30 11.40
CA ILE A 196 4.81 15.05 12.54
C ILE A 196 5.00 16.35 13.34
N THR A 197 5.39 17.45 12.67
CA THR A 197 5.57 18.75 13.33
C THR A 197 4.30 19.22 14.04
N SER A 198 3.13 18.99 13.44
CA SER A 198 1.84 19.37 14.05
C SER A 198 1.54 18.54 15.31
N LEU A 199 1.87 17.25 15.31
CA LEU A 199 1.69 16.38 16.48
C LEU A 199 2.65 16.75 17.60
N GLU A 200 3.91 17.05 17.29
CA GLU A 200 4.92 17.53 18.26
C GLU A 200 4.48 18.84 18.91
N ALA A 201 4.03 19.79 18.10
CA ALA A 201 3.51 21.07 18.59
C ALA A 201 2.26 20.91 19.48
N ALA A 202 1.46 19.88 19.24
CA ALA A 202 0.31 19.51 20.06
C ALA A 202 0.68 18.68 21.31
N GLY A 203 1.98 18.42 21.57
CA GLY A 203 2.47 17.63 22.69
C GLY A 203 2.28 16.11 22.53
N ASP A 204 1.89 15.63 21.35
CA ASP A 204 1.67 14.20 21.08
C ASP A 204 2.93 13.55 20.48
N GLN A 205 3.99 13.47 21.31
CA GLN A 205 5.27 12.88 20.91
C GLN A 205 5.14 11.40 20.50
N ALA A 206 4.22 10.66 21.13
CA ALA A 206 4.05 9.24 20.83
C ALA A 206 3.50 9.03 19.41
N SER A 207 2.48 9.79 18.99
CA SER A 207 1.97 9.74 17.63
C SER A 207 2.98 10.27 16.60
N ALA A 208 3.73 11.35 16.95
CA ALA A 208 4.81 11.85 16.10
C ALA A 208 5.90 10.79 15.87
N ALA A 209 6.29 10.05 16.91
CA ALA A 209 7.27 8.98 16.81
C ALA A 209 6.81 7.84 15.88
N VAL A 210 5.54 7.44 15.96
CA VAL A 210 4.94 6.44 15.05
C VAL A 210 5.03 6.91 13.60
N LEU A 211 4.58 8.15 13.31
CA LEU A 211 4.67 8.72 11.97
C LEU A 211 6.11 8.87 11.49
N GLY A 212 7.04 9.14 12.40
CA GLY A 212 8.47 9.21 12.09
C GLY A 212 9.07 7.87 11.66
N VAL A 213 8.58 6.74 12.20
CA VAL A 213 8.96 5.40 11.72
C VAL A 213 8.43 5.20 10.30
N ILE A 214 7.14 5.37 10.10
CA ILE A 214 6.48 5.22 8.80
C ILE A 214 7.18 6.07 7.73
N TYR A 215 7.39 7.35 7.99
CA TYR A 215 8.05 8.27 7.03
C TYR A 215 9.43 7.80 6.57
N ARG A 216 10.26 7.25 7.48
CA ARG A 216 11.58 6.72 7.11
C ARG A 216 11.50 5.49 6.23
N ASP A 217 10.53 4.63 6.49
CA ASP A 217 10.32 3.40 5.74
C ASP A 217 9.72 3.70 4.36
N GLU A 218 8.78 4.65 4.27
CA GLU A 218 8.19 5.14 3.02
C GLU A 218 9.24 5.67 2.02
N MET A 219 10.33 6.27 2.49
CA MET A 219 11.42 6.66 1.60
C MET A 219 12.04 5.45 0.88
N ARG A 220 12.15 4.31 1.57
CA ARG A 220 12.64 3.05 0.96
C ARG A 220 11.60 2.43 0.04
N HIS A 221 10.32 2.46 0.40
CA HIS A 221 9.23 1.94 -0.43
C HIS A 221 9.17 2.67 -1.77
N VAL A 222 9.20 4.00 -1.75
CA VAL A 222 9.27 4.81 -2.97
C VAL A 222 10.56 4.55 -3.75
N ALA A 223 11.70 4.36 -3.08
CA ALA A 223 12.97 4.04 -3.74
C ALA A 223 12.91 2.67 -4.43
N HIS A 224 12.29 1.65 -3.82
CA HIS A 224 12.04 0.37 -4.49
C HIS A 224 11.12 0.56 -5.70
N GLY A 225 10.07 1.35 -5.58
CA GLY A 225 9.20 1.71 -6.70
C GLY A 225 9.97 2.36 -7.85
N ALA A 226 10.81 3.36 -7.56
CA ALA A 226 11.60 4.08 -8.56
C ALA A 226 12.65 3.16 -9.24
N LYS A 227 13.31 2.28 -8.46
CA LYS A 227 14.24 1.27 -8.96
C LYS A 227 13.57 0.34 -9.97
N TRP A 228 12.46 -0.26 -9.59
CA TRP A 228 11.78 -1.26 -10.41
C TRP A 228 11.02 -0.66 -11.58
N PHE A 229 10.53 0.56 -11.43
CA PHE A 229 9.95 1.29 -12.56
C PHE A 229 11.00 1.56 -13.65
N ARG A 230 12.20 2.05 -13.27
CA ARG A 230 13.28 2.27 -14.23
C ARG A 230 13.74 0.97 -14.88
N PHE A 231 13.91 -0.09 -14.09
CA PHE A 231 14.27 -1.41 -14.61
C PHE A 231 13.31 -1.89 -15.70
N LEU A 232 12.00 -1.75 -15.49
CA LEU A 232 10.99 -2.14 -16.45
C LEU A 232 10.99 -1.22 -17.68
N ALA A 233 11.10 0.08 -17.49
CA ALA A 233 11.15 1.05 -18.58
C ALA A 233 12.38 0.83 -19.48
N GLU A 234 13.55 0.61 -18.89
CA GLU A 234 14.82 0.35 -19.60
C GLU A 234 14.76 -0.99 -20.34
N ARG A 235 14.23 -2.04 -19.70
CA ARG A 235 14.03 -3.34 -20.34
C ARG A 235 13.20 -3.23 -21.61
N ASP A 236 12.17 -2.37 -21.58
CA ASP A 236 11.24 -2.16 -22.69
C ASP A 236 11.69 -1.01 -23.64
N GLY A 237 12.92 -0.49 -23.47
CA GLY A 237 13.52 0.55 -24.34
C GLY A 237 12.85 1.91 -24.23
N GLN A 238 12.18 2.22 -23.12
CA GLN A 238 11.42 3.45 -22.93
C GLN A 238 12.10 4.41 -21.93
N ALA A 239 11.97 5.71 -22.19
CA ALA A 239 12.45 6.74 -21.26
C ALA A 239 11.53 6.78 -20.02
N PRO A 240 12.09 6.65 -18.78
CA PRO A 240 11.28 6.49 -17.58
C PRO A 240 10.32 7.66 -17.29
N GLU A 241 10.77 8.89 -17.39
CA GLU A 241 9.96 10.06 -17.03
C GLU A 241 8.73 10.25 -17.95
N PRO A 242 8.86 10.24 -19.29
CA PRO A 242 7.71 10.31 -20.18
C PRO A 242 6.75 9.13 -20.02
N LEU A 243 7.29 7.91 -19.83
CA LEU A 243 6.49 6.72 -19.61
C LEU A 243 5.65 6.84 -18.34
N PHE A 244 6.27 7.24 -17.22
CA PHE A 244 5.58 7.47 -15.96
C PHE A 244 4.43 8.46 -16.13
N GLN A 245 4.70 9.61 -16.75
CA GLN A 245 3.68 10.64 -16.99
C GLN A 245 2.52 10.11 -17.81
N SER A 246 2.79 9.32 -18.84
CA SER A 246 1.75 8.69 -19.68
C SER A 246 0.90 7.72 -18.86
N LEU A 247 1.54 6.83 -18.09
CA LEU A 247 0.85 5.85 -17.26
C LEU A 247 -0.01 6.52 -16.16
N VAL A 248 0.49 7.59 -15.54
CA VAL A 248 -0.29 8.34 -14.55
C VAL A 248 -1.52 8.98 -15.18
N ARG A 249 -1.40 9.62 -16.36
CA ARG A 249 -2.56 10.20 -17.08
C ARG A 249 -3.61 9.15 -17.46
N GLN A 250 -3.18 7.94 -17.77
CA GLN A 250 -4.06 6.84 -18.19
C GLN A 250 -4.77 6.19 -17.01
N ASN A 251 -4.05 5.95 -15.89
CA ASN A 251 -4.49 5.07 -14.84
C ASN A 251 -4.84 5.77 -13.51
N PHE A 252 -4.54 7.06 -13.34
CA PHE A 252 -4.82 7.79 -12.12
C PHE A 252 -5.80 8.93 -12.33
N ARG A 253 -6.87 8.96 -11.53
CA ARG A 253 -7.94 9.97 -11.63
C ARG A 253 -7.80 11.09 -10.59
N GLY A 254 -6.93 10.92 -9.61
CA GLY A 254 -6.69 11.93 -8.59
C GLY A 254 -5.79 13.07 -9.07
N PRO A 255 -5.78 14.21 -8.38
CA PRO A 255 -4.89 15.32 -8.70
C PRO A 255 -3.46 15.04 -8.22
N ILE A 256 -2.47 15.31 -9.07
CA ILE A 256 -1.08 15.49 -8.66
C ILE A 256 -0.91 16.96 -8.29
N LYS A 257 -0.71 17.24 -7.01
CA LYS A 257 -0.72 18.61 -6.49
C LYS A 257 0.31 18.84 -5.37
N PRO A 258 0.86 20.06 -5.25
CA PRO A 258 1.72 20.43 -4.13
C PRO A 258 0.97 20.36 -2.78
N PRO A 259 1.71 20.43 -1.61
CA PRO A 259 3.15 20.60 -1.59
C PRO A 259 3.88 19.34 -2.03
N PHE A 260 5.10 19.48 -2.57
CA PHE A 260 6.02 18.37 -2.84
C PHE A 260 7.26 18.49 -1.96
N ASN A 261 7.67 17.40 -1.36
CA ASN A 261 8.97 17.28 -0.72
C ASN A 261 10.00 16.86 -1.78
N ASP A 262 10.41 17.82 -2.62
CA ASP A 262 11.30 17.57 -3.75
C ASP A 262 12.61 16.87 -3.31
N ARG A 263 13.10 17.17 -2.11
CA ARG A 263 14.30 16.54 -1.55
C ARG A 263 14.08 15.06 -1.26
N ALA A 264 13.10 14.73 -0.44
CA ALA A 264 12.82 13.33 -0.08
C ALA A 264 12.46 12.47 -1.31
N ARG A 265 11.67 13.04 -2.24
CA ARG A 265 11.36 12.38 -3.51
C ARG A 265 12.61 12.11 -4.35
N ALA A 266 13.53 13.08 -4.45
CA ALA A 266 14.78 12.92 -5.20
C ALA A 266 15.71 11.90 -4.53
N GLU A 267 15.82 11.91 -3.20
CA GLU A 267 16.58 10.91 -2.42
C GLU A 267 16.02 9.49 -2.65
N ALA A 268 14.70 9.34 -2.78
CA ALA A 268 14.03 8.10 -3.17
C ALA A 268 14.10 7.80 -4.69
N GLY A 269 14.82 8.60 -5.47
CA GLY A 269 14.98 8.40 -6.92
C GLY A 269 13.82 8.91 -7.77
N LEU A 270 12.79 9.55 -7.21
CA LEU A 270 11.68 10.15 -7.93
C LEU A 270 11.94 11.65 -8.17
N THR A 271 12.72 11.95 -9.22
CA THR A 271 13.13 13.30 -9.56
C THR A 271 11.96 14.18 -10.01
N PRO A 272 12.08 15.54 -9.94
CA PRO A 272 11.01 16.45 -10.36
C PRO A 272 10.48 16.25 -11.79
N GLY A 273 11.31 15.72 -12.69
CA GLY A 273 10.90 15.39 -14.07
C GLY A 273 9.78 14.36 -14.14
N PHE A 274 9.67 13.45 -13.17
CA PHE A 274 8.57 12.49 -13.13
C PHE A 274 7.21 13.16 -12.90
N TYR A 275 7.07 14.02 -11.88
CA TYR A 275 5.76 14.44 -11.37
C TYR A 275 5.40 15.90 -11.62
N LYS A 276 6.35 16.83 -11.74
CA LYS A 276 6.02 18.26 -11.96
C LYS A 276 5.26 18.51 -13.25
N PRO A 277 5.53 17.83 -14.40
CA PRO A 277 4.73 17.96 -15.61
C PRO A 277 3.29 17.44 -15.50
N LEU A 278 2.96 16.74 -14.41
CA LEU A 278 1.62 16.21 -14.13
C LEU A 278 0.77 17.13 -13.25
N VAL A 279 1.38 18.17 -12.70
CA VAL A 279 0.64 19.16 -11.92
C VAL A 279 -0.36 19.85 -12.84
N ALA A 280 -1.65 19.74 -12.52
CA ALA A 280 -2.66 20.47 -13.25
C ALA A 280 -2.34 21.96 -13.16
N VAL A 281 -1.93 22.56 -14.26
CA VAL A 281 -1.87 24.01 -14.39
C VAL A 281 -3.31 24.47 -14.19
N GLY A 282 -3.55 25.16 -13.07
CA GLY A 282 -4.90 25.66 -12.78
C GLY A 282 -5.42 26.39 -13.98
N ARG A 283 -6.51 25.90 -14.55
CA ARG A 283 -7.34 26.74 -15.40
C ARG A 283 -7.94 27.79 -14.48
N PHE A 284 -7.27 28.92 -14.38
CA PHE A 284 -7.90 30.13 -13.90
C PHE A 284 -8.95 30.48 -14.93
N SER A 285 -10.19 30.16 -14.65
CA SER A 285 -11.37 30.69 -15.31
C SER A 285 -12.23 31.42 -14.28
#